data_abfb1799c271de473e79cd72749d16b0
#
_entry.id   abfb1799c271de473e79cd72749d16b0
#
_cell.length_a   1.000
_cell.length_b   1.000
_cell.length_c   1.000
_cell.angle_alpha   90.00
_cell.angle_beta   90.00
_cell.angle_gamma   90.00
#
_symmetry.space_group_name_H-M   'P 1'
#
loop_
_entity.id
_entity.type
_entity.pdbx_description
1 polymer ?
#
loop_
_entity_poly.entity_id
_entity_poly.type
_entity_poly.pdbx_seq_one_letter_code
_entity_poly.pdbx_strand_id
1 'polypeptide(L)'
;QYRQLSAVAHSLKMGVLTEVSNDEERERAIALGAKVVGINNRDLRDLSIDLNRTRQLAPKLGHGVTVISESGINTYGQVRELSHFANGFLIGSALMAHDDLNAAVRRVLLGENKVCGLTRAQDAKAACDAGAIYGGLIFVPSSPRAVSVEQAREVISAAPLQYVGVFQDADIADVCQKAAVLPLSAVQLHGSEDQAYVNALREALPKQVQIWKALSVSDALPARDYHHVDKYIFDNGQGGSGQRFDWSLLQGQPLDNVLLAGGLAADNCVQAAQVGCAGLDFNSGVESQPGIKDARLLASVFQTLRAY
;
A
#
# COMPACT_ATOMS: atom_id res chain seq x y z
N GLN A 1 4.38 43.55 -0.85
CA GLN A 1 4.03 42.68 -2.01
C GLN A 1 3.15 41.51 -1.57
N TYR A 2 3.57 40.63 -0.60
CA TYR A 2 2.79 39.45 -0.15
C TYR A 2 1.34 39.85 0.25
N ARG A 3 1.18 40.83 1.16
CA ARG A 3 -0.14 41.28 1.63
C ARG A 3 -1.04 41.80 0.49
N GLN A 4 -0.46 42.46 -0.49
CA GLN A 4 -1.21 42.94 -1.65
C GLN A 4 -1.70 41.79 -2.55
N LEU A 5 -0.82 40.84 -2.90
CA LEU A 5 -1.18 39.69 -3.70
C LEU A 5 -2.17 38.77 -2.97
N SER A 6 -1.98 38.52 -1.70
CA SER A 6 -2.89 37.79 -0.84
C SER A 6 -4.29 38.40 -0.78
N ALA A 7 -4.35 39.75 -0.63
CA ALA A 7 -5.64 40.46 -0.64
C ALA A 7 -6.37 40.34 -1.98
N VAL A 8 -5.65 40.38 -3.11
CA VAL A 8 -6.21 40.19 -4.44
C VAL A 8 -6.74 38.73 -4.57
N ALA A 9 -5.94 37.72 -4.18
CA ALA A 9 -6.38 36.34 -4.21
C ALA A 9 -7.66 36.12 -3.40
N HIS A 10 -7.73 36.64 -2.19
CA HIS A 10 -8.91 36.55 -1.33
C HIS A 10 -10.13 37.29 -1.92
N SER A 11 -9.93 38.43 -2.58
CA SER A 11 -11.02 39.13 -3.25
C SER A 11 -11.63 38.33 -4.40
N LEU A 12 -10.82 37.47 -4.99
CA LEU A 12 -11.22 36.50 -6.03
C LEU A 12 -11.71 35.16 -5.45
N LYS A 13 -11.89 35.07 -4.12
CA LYS A 13 -12.27 33.84 -3.38
C LYS A 13 -11.28 32.67 -3.56
N MET A 14 -10.02 32.97 -3.81
CA MET A 14 -8.94 31.99 -3.89
C MET A 14 -8.27 31.81 -2.53
N GLY A 15 -7.85 30.59 -2.23
CA GLY A 15 -6.94 30.30 -1.12
C GLY A 15 -5.50 30.74 -1.44
N VAL A 16 -4.70 30.93 -0.38
CA VAL A 16 -3.26 31.25 -0.52
C VAL A 16 -2.46 30.20 0.26
N LEU A 17 -1.65 29.44 -0.43
CA LEU A 17 -0.64 28.55 0.14
C LEU A 17 0.68 29.31 0.22
N THR A 18 1.20 29.48 1.45
CA THR A 18 2.44 30.20 1.72
C THR A 18 3.56 29.21 1.93
N GLU A 19 4.47 29.10 0.98
CA GLU A 19 5.56 28.14 1.02
C GLU A 19 6.73 28.63 1.87
N VAL A 20 7.30 27.73 2.69
CA VAL A 20 8.48 27.96 3.53
C VAL A 20 9.41 26.75 3.49
N SER A 21 10.71 26.98 3.56
CA SER A 21 11.75 25.95 3.56
C SER A 21 12.74 26.03 4.73
N ASN A 22 12.68 27.10 5.53
CA ASN A 22 13.58 27.36 6.65
C ASN A 22 12.90 28.19 7.76
N ASP A 23 13.57 28.35 8.90
CA ASP A 23 13.05 29.08 10.05
C ASP A 23 12.79 30.56 9.76
N GLU A 24 13.63 31.23 8.97
CA GLU A 24 13.43 32.63 8.62
C GLU A 24 12.15 32.86 7.81
N GLU A 25 11.92 32.02 6.81
CA GLU A 25 10.71 32.05 5.98
C GLU A 25 9.47 31.74 6.82
N ARG A 26 9.55 30.74 7.72
CA ARG A 26 8.49 30.42 8.68
C ARG A 26 8.12 31.58 9.56
N GLU A 27 9.10 32.26 10.17
CA GLU A 27 8.85 33.43 11.01
C GLU A 27 8.19 34.58 10.22
N ARG A 28 8.62 34.77 8.98
CA ARG A 28 8.03 35.76 8.08
C ARG A 28 6.57 35.40 7.73
N ALA A 29 6.29 34.09 7.46
CA ALA A 29 4.93 33.61 7.20
C ALA A 29 4.00 33.86 8.40
N ILE A 30 4.48 33.58 9.63
CA ILE A 30 3.74 33.86 10.88
C ILE A 30 3.46 35.36 11.01
N ALA A 31 4.47 36.23 10.83
CA ALA A 31 4.33 37.68 10.92
C ALA A 31 3.38 38.27 9.85
N LEU A 32 3.23 37.58 8.73
CA LEU A 32 2.29 37.97 7.67
C LEU A 32 0.87 37.40 7.89
N GLY A 33 0.66 36.58 8.91
CA GLY A 33 -0.63 35.96 9.24
C GLY A 33 -1.09 34.91 8.29
N ALA A 34 -0.15 34.13 7.67
CA ALA A 34 -0.46 33.01 6.79
C ALA A 34 -1.34 31.98 7.49
N LYS A 35 -2.40 31.51 6.82
CA LYS A 35 -3.36 30.54 7.36
C LYS A 35 -3.11 29.12 6.85
N VAL A 36 -2.55 29.01 5.65
CA VAL A 36 -2.13 27.74 5.05
C VAL A 36 -0.65 27.88 4.69
N VAL A 37 0.16 27.02 5.29
CA VAL A 37 1.62 27.03 5.11
C VAL A 37 2.07 25.73 4.53
N GLY A 38 2.74 25.80 3.38
CA GLY A 38 3.41 24.68 2.73
C GLY A 38 4.86 24.59 3.23
N ILE A 39 5.24 23.47 3.80
CA ILE A 39 6.64 23.21 4.16
C ILE A 39 7.27 22.41 3.03
N ASN A 40 8.13 23.06 2.24
CA ASN A 40 8.82 22.42 1.14
C ASN A 40 10.05 21.67 1.65
N ASN A 41 9.98 20.35 1.58
CA ASN A 41 11.11 19.47 1.93
C ASN A 41 12.25 19.50 0.90
N ARG A 42 12.01 20.09 -0.29
CA ARG A 42 13.04 20.27 -1.30
C ARG A 42 13.73 21.62 -1.11
N ASP A 43 15.04 21.63 -1.07
CA ASP A 43 15.81 22.86 -1.19
C ASP A 43 15.84 23.29 -2.67
N LEU A 44 15.31 24.49 -2.95
CA LEU A 44 15.24 25.00 -4.33
C LEU A 44 16.60 25.46 -4.88
N ARG A 45 17.63 25.50 -4.05
CA ARG A 45 19.00 25.95 -4.43
C ARG A 45 19.81 24.77 -5.00
N ASP A 46 19.68 23.57 -4.41
CA ASP A 46 20.46 22.37 -4.77
C ASP A 46 19.57 21.17 -5.08
N LEU A 47 18.25 21.32 -4.96
CA LEU A 47 17.22 20.30 -5.20
C LEU A 47 17.28 19.09 -4.23
N SER A 48 18.06 19.16 -3.17
CA SER A 48 18.11 18.16 -2.12
C SER A 48 16.75 18.03 -1.39
N ILE A 49 16.44 16.82 -0.92
CA ILE A 49 15.18 16.53 -0.20
C ILE A 49 15.52 16.11 1.23
N ASP A 50 14.86 16.78 2.19
CA ASP A 50 14.96 16.43 3.61
C ASP A 50 13.58 16.52 4.28
N LEU A 51 12.96 15.39 4.56
CA LEU A 51 11.66 15.30 5.24
C LEU A 51 11.72 15.77 6.69
N ASN A 52 12.92 15.91 7.29
CA ASN A 52 13.07 16.49 8.63
C ASN A 52 12.65 17.95 8.69
N ARG A 53 12.64 18.68 7.58
CA ARG A 53 12.13 20.06 7.53
C ARG A 53 10.69 20.14 8.04
N THR A 54 9.80 19.27 7.56
CA THR A 54 8.41 19.22 8.07
C THR A 54 8.40 18.98 9.58
N ARG A 55 9.15 17.99 10.08
CA ARG A 55 9.22 17.68 11.52
C ARG A 55 9.73 18.85 12.37
N GLN A 56 10.67 19.63 11.86
CA GLN A 56 11.31 20.74 12.58
C GLN A 56 10.50 22.03 12.53
N LEU A 57 9.87 22.33 11.38
CA LEU A 57 9.20 23.61 11.16
C LEU A 57 7.72 23.59 11.58
N ALA A 58 7.01 22.50 11.35
CA ALA A 58 5.57 22.41 11.61
C ALA A 58 5.18 22.70 13.07
N PRO A 59 5.85 22.13 14.10
CA PRO A 59 5.50 22.40 15.49
C PRO A 59 5.66 23.87 15.90
N LYS A 60 6.44 24.65 15.15
CA LYS A 60 6.72 26.06 15.43
C LYS A 60 5.76 27.04 14.73
N LEU A 61 4.82 26.54 13.90
CA LEU A 61 3.86 27.39 13.18
C LEU A 61 2.70 27.88 14.05
N GLY A 62 2.48 27.27 15.19
CA GLY A 62 1.42 27.67 16.14
C GLY A 62 0.03 27.10 15.77
N HIS A 63 -0.92 27.34 16.68
CA HIS A 63 -2.29 26.82 16.52
C HIS A 63 -3.07 27.60 15.44
N GLY A 64 -3.93 26.88 14.72
CA GLY A 64 -4.83 27.47 13.72
C GLY A 64 -4.20 27.72 12.34
N VAL A 65 -2.99 27.25 12.11
CA VAL A 65 -2.36 27.19 10.80
C VAL A 65 -2.57 25.79 10.21
N THR A 66 -3.06 25.73 8.97
CA THR A 66 -3.10 24.48 8.21
C THR A 66 -1.73 24.23 7.60
N VAL A 67 -1.12 23.11 7.95
CA VAL A 67 0.23 22.74 7.48
C VAL A 67 0.11 21.72 6.35
N ILE A 68 0.76 22.00 5.22
CA ILE A 68 0.89 21.10 4.08
C ILE A 68 2.37 20.70 3.97
N SER A 69 2.68 19.41 3.97
CA SER A 69 4.04 18.93 3.69
C SER A 69 4.21 18.69 2.20
N GLU A 70 5.26 19.24 1.62
CA GLU A 70 5.47 19.27 0.17
C GLU A 70 6.81 18.69 -0.23
N SER A 71 6.85 18.01 -1.37
CA SER A 71 8.03 17.41 -1.98
C SER A 71 8.64 16.23 -1.23
N GLY A 72 9.16 15.26 -1.98
CA GLY A 72 9.92 14.13 -1.47
C GLY A 72 9.11 13.03 -0.80
N ILE A 73 7.79 13.11 -0.80
CA ILE A 73 6.90 12.13 -0.22
C ILE A 73 6.56 11.11 -1.30
N ASN A 74 6.93 9.84 -1.07
CA ASN A 74 6.81 8.77 -2.06
C ASN A 74 6.10 7.52 -1.52
N THR A 75 6.07 7.32 -0.20
CA THR A 75 5.59 6.08 0.41
C THR A 75 4.50 6.33 1.44
N TYR A 76 3.68 5.30 1.64
CA TYR A 76 2.67 5.26 2.68
C TYR A 76 3.25 5.51 4.10
N GLY A 77 4.41 4.89 4.41
CA GLY A 77 5.07 5.09 5.69
C GLY A 77 5.43 6.55 5.96
N GLN A 78 5.93 7.28 4.92
CA GLN A 78 6.23 8.70 5.02
C GLN A 78 4.97 9.53 5.26
N VAL A 79 3.86 9.23 4.58
CA VAL A 79 2.57 9.92 4.80
C VAL A 79 2.10 9.71 6.23
N ARG A 80 2.10 8.49 6.73
CA ARG A 80 1.69 8.19 8.11
C ARG A 80 2.55 8.90 9.14
N GLU A 81 3.85 8.89 8.97
CA GLU A 81 4.76 9.55 9.89
C GLU A 81 4.57 11.08 9.89
N LEU A 82 4.52 11.68 8.70
CA LEU A 82 4.39 13.13 8.56
C LEU A 82 2.98 13.64 8.92
N SER A 83 1.95 12.79 8.94
CA SER A 83 0.59 13.16 9.37
C SER A 83 0.52 13.62 10.83
N HIS A 84 1.49 13.26 11.65
CA HIS A 84 1.63 13.80 13.01
C HIS A 84 2.03 15.28 13.04
N PHE A 85 2.53 15.81 11.93
CA PHE A 85 3.07 17.17 11.82
C PHE A 85 2.31 18.04 10.79
N ALA A 86 1.66 17.41 9.81
CA ALA A 86 0.99 18.09 8.71
C ALA A 86 -0.49 17.68 8.60
N ASN A 87 -1.33 18.63 8.18
CA ASN A 87 -2.76 18.40 7.95
C ASN A 87 -3.04 17.82 6.53
N GLY A 88 -2.07 17.94 5.64
CA GLY A 88 -2.20 17.46 4.26
C GLY A 88 -0.85 17.40 3.55
N PHE A 89 -0.89 16.88 2.33
CA PHE A 89 0.32 16.61 1.54
C PHE A 89 0.15 17.12 0.11
N LEU A 90 1.22 17.70 -0.45
CA LEU A 90 1.30 18.02 -1.86
C LEU A 90 2.33 17.10 -2.51
N ILE A 91 1.83 16.14 -3.32
CA ILE A 91 2.62 15.07 -3.90
C ILE A 91 2.44 15.11 -5.42
N GLY A 92 3.50 15.37 -6.15
CA GLY A 92 3.48 15.41 -7.62
C GLY A 92 4.22 14.24 -8.25
N SER A 93 5.55 14.26 -8.21
CA SER A 93 6.39 13.32 -8.96
C SER A 93 6.11 11.84 -8.66
N ALA A 94 5.89 11.50 -7.39
CA ALA A 94 5.59 10.12 -6.99
C ALA A 94 4.27 9.60 -7.58
N LEU A 95 3.27 10.46 -7.74
CA LEU A 95 1.98 10.08 -8.33
C LEU A 95 2.04 10.06 -9.85
N MET A 96 2.65 11.08 -10.45
CA MET A 96 2.70 11.26 -11.90
C MET A 96 3.68 10.32 -12.61
N ALA A 97 4.53 9.60 -11.86
CA ALA A 97 5.41 8.57 -12.41
C ALA A 97 4.69 7.26 -12.77
N HIS A 98 3.40 7.14 -12.47
CA HIS A 98 2.61 5.93 -12.70
C HIS A 98 1.51 6.17 -13.75
N ASP A 99 1.30 5.20 -14.63
CA ASP A 99 0.22 5.24 -15.63
C ASP A 99 -1.17 5.19 -14.98
N ASP A 100 -1.33 4.41 -13.91
CA ASP A 100 -2.55 4.35 -13.10
C ASP A 100 -2.44 5.28 -11.89
N LEU A 101 -2.91 6.52 -12.07
CA LEU A 101 -2.92 7.54 -11.02
C LEU A 101 -3.77 7.13 -9.80
N ASN A 102 -4.89 6.42 -10.02
CA ASN A 102 -5.74 5.98 -8.92
C ASN A 102 -5.03 4.96 -8.04
N ALA A 103 -4.34 4.00 -8.65
CA ALA A 103 -3.53 3.02 -7.91
C ALA A 103 -2.34 3.71 -7.20
N ALA A 104 -1.69 4.68 -7.84
CA ALA A 104 -0.61 5.46 -7.22
C ALA A 104 -1.08 6.21 -5.98
N VAL A 105 -2.23 6.89 -6.05
CA VAL A 105 -2.83 7.59 -4.89
C VAL A 105 -3.16 6.60 -3.77
N ARG A 106 -3.75 5.44 -4.08
CA ARG A 106 -4.06 4.40 -3.08
C ARG A 106 -2.80 3.88 -2.39
N ARG A 107 -1.72 3.63 -3.16
CA ARG A 107 -0.43 3.20 -2.59
C ARG A 107 0.11 4.18 -1.56
N VAL A 108 0.10 5.46 -1.89
CA VAL A 108 0.63 6.49 -1.01
C VAL A 108 -0.25 6.71 0.22
N LEU A 109 -1.58 6.63 0.08
CA LEU A 109 -2.51 6.90 1.17
C LEU A 109 -2.80 5.68 2.06
N LEU A 110 -2.77 4.47 1.51
CA LEU A 110 -3.27 3.27 2.19
C LEU A 110 -2.23 2.14 2.28
N GLY A 111 -1.15 2.24 1.49
CA GLY A 111 -0.20 1.15 1.28
C GLY A 111 -0.62 0.20 0.16
N GLU A 112 0.24 -0.75 -0.15
CA GLU A 112 0.03 -1.75 -1.20
C GLU A 112 -0.87 -2.90 -0.73
N ASN A 113 -2.10 -2.59 -0.34
CA ASN A 113 -2.99 -3.57 0.27
C ASN A 113 -3.59 -4.54 -0.74
N LYS A 114 -3.69 -5.80 -0.33
CA LYS A 114 -4.25 -6.92 -1.07
C LYS A 114 -5.50 -7.47 -0.38
N VAL A 115 -6.51 -7.85 -1.15
CA VAL A 115 -7.64 -8.65 -0.69
C VAL A 115 -7.57 -10.01 -1.39
N CYS A 116 -7.27 -11.06 -0.63
CA CYS A 116 -7.03 -12.41 -1.14
C CYS A 116 -8.30 -13.26 -1.13
N GLY A 117 -8.36 -14.29 -1.97
CA GLY A 117 -9.46 -15.25 -2.01
C GLY A 117 -10.76 -14.65 -2.58
N LEU A 118 -10.63 -13.84 -3.62
CA LEU A 118 -11.78 -13.32 -4.36
C LEU A 118 -12.38 -14.42 -5.23
N THR A 119 -13.65 -14.72 -5.01
CA THR A 119 -14.39 -15.77 -5.77
C THR A 119 -15.57 -15.21 -6.57
N ARG A 120 -15.97 -13.95 -6.34
CA ARG A 120 -17.14 -13.33 -6.95
C ARG A 120 -16.83 -11.94 -7.47
N ALA A 121 -17.45 -11.57 -8.58
CA ALA A 121 -17.32 -10.25 -9.22
C ALA A 121 -17.64 -9.08 -8.26
N GLN A 122 -18.70 -9.21 -7.47
CA GLN A 122 -19.10 -8.19 -6.49
C GLN A 122 -18.06 -7.98 -5.38
N ASP A 123 -17.31 -9.02 -5.00
CA ASP A 123 -16.28 -8.94 -3.97
C ASP A 123 -15.03 -8.19 -4.50
N ALA A 124 -14.67 -8.42 -5.77
CA ALA A 124 -13.61 -7.67 -6.43
C ALA A 124 -13.97 -6.18 -6.52
N LYS A 125 -15.21 -5.88 -6.89
CA LYS A 125 -15.69 -4.50 -6.91
C LYS A 125 -15.64 -3.87 -5.52
N ALA A 126 -16.13 -4.54 -4.48
CA ALA A 126 -16.10 -4.04 -3.11
C ALA A 126 -14.67 -3.80 -2.60
N ALA A 127 -13.73 -4.70 -2.90
CA ALA A 127 -12.32 -4.55 -2.56
C ALA A 127 -11.69 -3.33 -3.27
N CYS A 128 -11.97 -3.16 -4.56
CA CYS A 128 -11.51 -2.01 -5.34
C CYS A 128 -12.09 -0.70 -4.81
N ASP A 129 -13.40 -0.64 -4.56
CA ASP A 129 -14.09 0.56 -4.05
C ASP A 129 -13.59 0.93 -2.65
N ALA A 130 -13.24 -0.06 -1.81
CA ALA A 130 -12.64 0.17 -0.51
C ALA A 130 -11.22 0.77 -0.60
N GLY A 131 -10.46 0.45 -1.63
CA GLY A 131 -9.11 1.01 -1.86
C GLY A 131 -7.99 -0.01 -1.99
N ALA A 132 -8.30 -1.30 -2.15
CA ALA A 132 -7.30 -2.32 -2.43
C ALA A 132 -6.56 -2.06 -3.75
N ILE A 133 -5.30 -2.42 -3.80
CA ILE A 133 -4.47 -2.42 -5.01
C ILE A 133 -4.52 -3.79 -5.66
N TYR A 134 -4.36 -4.84 -4.87
CA TYR A 134 -4.26 -6.21 -5.35
C TYR A 134 -5.49 -7.05 -5.02
N GLY A 135 -5.88 -7.91 -5.96
CA GLY A 135 -6.90 -8.94 -5.79
C GLY A 135 -6.29 -10.32 -5.92
N GLY A 136 -6.38 -11.15 -4.89
CA GLY A 136 -5.85 -12.52 -4.89
C GLY A 136 -6.87 -13.54 -5.41
N LEU A 137 -6.46 -14.35 -6.39
CA LEU A 137 -7.22 -15.47 -6.98
C LEU A 137 -6.52 -16.76 -6.60
N ILE A 138 -7.17 -17.65 -5.84
CA ILE A 138 -6.54 -18.86 -5.32
C ILE A 138 -6.78 -20.01 -6.27
N PHE A 139 -5.69 -20.57 -6.83
CA PHE A 139 -5.69 -21.74 -7.72
C PHE A 139 -5.23 -23.02 -7.00
N VAL A 140 -5.46 -23.11 -5.71
CA VAL A 140 -5.16 -24.27 -4.87
C VAL A 140 -6.44 -25.10 -4.70
N PRO A 141 -6.55 -26.31 -5.30
CA PRO A 141 -7.82 -27.06 -5.33
C PRO A 141 -8.39 -27.42 -3.96
N SER A 142 -7.56 -27.59 -2.95
CA SER A 142 -7.98 -27.89 -1.58
C SER A 142 -8.53 -26.68 -0.83
N SER A 143 -8.35 -25.48 -1.35
CA SER A 143 -8.82 -24.24 -0.71
C SER A 143 -10.33 -24.08 -0.88
N PRO A 144 -11.07 -23.72 0.18
CA PRO A 144 -12.48 -23.34 0.06
C PRO A 144 -12.70 -22.04 -0.75
N ARG A 145 -11.62 -21.36 -1.11
CA ARG A 145 -11.58 -20.14 -1.92
C ARG A 145 -11.02 -20.37 -3.32
N ALA A 146 -10.91 -21.64 -3.73
CA ALA A 146 -10.40 -21.98 -5.05
C ALA A 146 -11.35 -21.47 -6.15
N VAL A 147 -10.76 -20.96 -7.24
CA VAL A 147 -11.48 -20.51 -8.42
C VAL A 147 -11.01 -21.24 -9.67
N SER A 148 -11.93 -21.49 -10.62
CA SER A 148 -11.58 -21.90 -11.97
C SER A 148 -11.06 -20.70 -12.78
N VAL A 149 -10.50 -20.96 -13.97
CA VAL A 149 -10.07 -19.90 -14.90
C VAL A 149 -11.28 -19.05 -15.34
N GLU A 150 -12.43 -19.66 -15.55
CA GLU A 150 -13.67 -18.99 -15.95
C GLU A 150 -14.16 -18.05 -14.85
N GLN A 151 -14.23 -18.53 -13.61
CA GLN A 151 -14.58 -17.70 -12.44
C GLN A 151 -13.57 -16.57 -12.24
N ALA A 152 -12.27 -16.83 -12.40
CA ALA A 152 -11.24 -15.80 -12.33
C ALA A 152 -11.43 -14.71 -13.39
N ARG A 153 -11.83 -15.04 -14.62
CA ARG A 153 -12.15 -14.06 -15.66
C ARG A 153 -13.33 -13.18 -15.28
N GLU A 154 -14.39 -13.75 -14.70
CA GLU A 154 -15.53 -12.97 -14.20
C GLU A 154 -15.13 -12.01 -13.11
N VAL A 155 -14.34 -12.45 -12.13
CA VAL A 155 -13.81 -11.62 -11.06
C VAL A 155 -12.94 -10.48 -11.60
N ILE A 156 -12.03 -10.80 -12.52
CA ILE A 156 -11.10 -9.83 -13.14
C ILE A 156 -11.87 -8.74 -13.91
N SER A 157 -12.90 -9.14 -14.66
CA SER A 157 -13.69 -8.19 -15.47
C SER A 157 -14.49 -7.18 -14.65
N ALA A 158 -14.70 -7.46 -13.36
CA ALA A 158 -15.57 -6.65 -12.51
C ALA A 158 -14.88 -5.43 -11.88
N ALA A 159 -13.55 -5.44 -11.75
CA ALA A 159 -12.81 -4.36 -11.08
C ALA A 159 -11.35 -4.25 -11.58
N PRO A 160 -10.81 -3.03 -11.71
CA PRO A 160 -9.44 -2.77 -12.16
C PRO A 160 -8.42 -2.95 -11.02
N LEU A 161 -8.39 -4.13 -10.39
CA LEU A 161 -7.36 -4.51 -9.45
C LEU A 161 -6.15 -5.09 -10.18
N GLN A 162 -4.97 -5.05 -9.56
CA GLN A 162 -3.82 -5.82 -9.99
C GLN A 162 -3.99 -7.24 -9.45
N TYR A 163 -4.24 -8.22 -10.35
CA TYR A 163 -4.58 -9.56 -9.91
C TYR A 163 -3.35 -10.43 -9.66
N VAL A 164 -3.38 -11.17 -8.55
CA VAL A 164 -2.33 -12.07 -8.08
C VAL A 164 -2.88 -13.49 -8.06
N GLY A 165 -2.35 -14.37 -8.90
CA GLY A 165 -2.67 -15.80 -8.85
C GLY A 165 -1.91 -16.48 -7.72
N VAL A 166 -2.62 -17.15 -6.80
CA VAL A 166 -2.01 -17.84 -5.65
C VAL A 166 -1.96 -19.34 -5.94
N PHE A 167 -0.76 -19.91 -5.83
CA PHE A 167 -0.44 -21.30 -6.10
C PHE A 167 0.26 -21.93 -4.90
N GLN A 168 0.16 -23.24 -4.77
CA GLN A 168 0.84 -24.01 -3.74
C GLN A 168 1.35 -25.30 -4.36
N ASP A 169 2.68 -25.44 -4.44
CA ASP A 169 3.38 -26.63 -4.99
C ASP A 169 2.83 -27.09 -6.35
N ALA A 170 2.41 -26.11 -7.19
CA ALA A 170 1.82 -26.38 -8.49
C ALA A 170 2.90 -26.63 -9.55
N ASP A 171 2.58 -27.40 -10.59
CA ASP A 171 3.45 -27.55 -11.74
C ASP A 171 3.68 -26.21 -12.45
N ILE A 172 4.92 -25.93 -12.84
CA ILE A 172 5.29 -24.67 -13.53
C ILE A 172 4.46 -24.47 -14.80
N ALA A 173 4.18 -25.56 -15.53
CA ALA A 173 3.34 -25.51 -16.73
C ALA A 173 1.91 -25.03 -16.43
N ASP A 174 1.33 -25.44 -15.30
CA ASP A 174 -0.01 -25.02 -14.86
C ASP A 174 -0.01 -23.52 -14.47
N VAL A 175 1.01 -23.07 -13.73
CA VAL A 175 1.18 -21.65 -13.38
C VAL A 175 1.30 -20.78 -14.63
N CYS A 176 2.17 -21.18 -15.58
CA CYS A 176 2.40 -20.44 -16.82
C CYS A 176 1.14 -20.43 -17.70
N GLN A 177 0.39 -21.54 -17.79
CA GLN A 177 -0.85 -21.60 -18.54
C GLN A 177 -1.87 -20.60 -18.01
N LYS A 178 -2.05 -20.51 -16.69
CA LYS A 178 -2.97 -19.52 -16.07
C LYS A 178 -2.49 -18.11 -16.27
N ALA A 179 -1.20 -17.84 -16.12
CA ALA A 179 -0.61 -16.52 -16.36
C ALA A 179 -0.69 -16.08 -17.84
N ALA A 180 -0.76 -17.03 -18.80
CA ALA A 180 -0.92 -16.73 -20.22
C ALA A 180 -2.37 -16.35 -20.60
N VAL A 181 -3.36 -16.88 -19.89
CA VAL A 181 -4.79 -16.70 -20.24
C VAL A 181 -5.52 -15.70 -19.34
N LEU A 182 -4.89 -15.28 -18.24
CA LEU A 182 -5.40 -14.29 -17.29
C LEU A 182 -4.40 -13.12 -17.19
N PRO A 183 -4.86 -11.86 -17.09
CA PRO A 183 -3.99 -10.70 -16.94
C PRO A 183 -3.48 -10.61 -15.50
N LEU A 184 -2.66 -11.57 -15.07
CA LEU A 184 -2.06 -11.58 -13.75
C LEU A 184 -0.88 -10.61 -13.71
N SER A 185 -0.86 -9.75 -12.69
CA SER A 185 0.28 -8.88 -12.37
C SER A 185 1.38 -9.64 -11.63
N ALA A 186 1.00 -10.68 -10.89
CA ALA A 186 1.94 -11.52 -10.15
C ALA A 186 1.41 -12.95 -9.98
N VAL A 187 2.35 -13.87 -9.76
CA VAL A 187 2.10 -15.20 -9.23
C VAL A 187 2.66 -15.27 -7.81
N GLN A 188 1.87 -15.76 -6.87
CA GLN A 188 2.25 -15.92 -5.47
C GLN A 188 2.43 -17.40 -5.17
N LEU A 189 3.63 -17.77 -4.76
CA LEU A 189 4.01 -19.13 -4.36
C LEU A 189 3.78 -19.27 -2.84
N HIS A 190 2.85 -20.13 -2.46
CA HIS A 190 2.40 -20.30 -1.06
C HIS A 190 2.68 -21.70 -0.50
N GLY A 191 3.52 -22.47 -1.16
CA GLY A 191 3.95 -23.80 -0.76
C GLY A 191 5.43 -23.87 -0.38
N SER A 192 6.02 -25.02 -0.61
CA SER A 192 7.42 -25.34 -0.31
C SER A 192 8.37 -25.07 -1.48
N GLU A 193 7.93 -24.32 -2.50
CA GLU A 193 8.72 -24.00 -3.70
C GLU A 193 10.07 -23.42 -3.33
N ASP A 194 11.13 -24.09 -3.74
CA ASP A 194 12.52 -23.74 -3.48
C ASP A 194 13.10 -22.78 -4.55
N GLN A 195 14.38 -22.41 -4.40
CA GLN A 195 15.07 -21.51 -5.34
C GLN A 195 15.16 -22.10 -6.76
N ALA A 196 15.27 -23.43 -6.89
CA ALA A 196 15.33 -24.06 -8.20
C ALA A 196 13.99 -23.94 -8.95
N TYR A 197 12.88 -24.10 -8.23
CA TYR A 197 11.55 -23.86 -8.76
C TYR A 197 11.36 -22.39 -9.18
N VAL A 198 11.75 -21.43 -8.33
CA VAL A 198 11.65 -19.98 -8.63
C VAL A 198 12.45 -19.63 -9.89
N ASN A 199 13.67 -20.16 -10.04
CA ASN A 199 14.49 -19.92 -11.22
C ASN A 199 13.81 -20.45 -12.49
N ALA A 200 13.34 -21.69 -12.47
CA ALA A 200 12.67 -22.30 -13.60
C ALA A 200 11.34 -21.59 -13.96
N LEU A 201 10.60 -21.18 -12.94
CA LEU A 201 9.38 -20.40 -13.15
C LEU A 201 9.70 -19.02 -13.77
N ARG A 202 10.75 -18.33 -13.31
CA ARG A 202 11.15 -17.05 -13.89
C ARG A 202 11.53 -17.12 -15.35
N GLU A 203 12.19 -18.21 -15.77
CA GLU A 203 12.53 -18.46 -17.18
C GLU A 203 11.29 -18.66 -18.05
N ALA A 204 10.26 -19.31 -17.50
CA ALA A 204 9.03 -19.66 -18.22
C ALA A 204 7.96 -18.56 -18.22
N LEU A 205 7.93 -17.70 -17.20
CA LEU A 205 6.94 -16.61 -17.07
C LEU A 205 7.31 -15.39 -17.92
N PRO A 206 6.29 -14.64 -18.44
CA PRO A 206 6.51 -13.33 -19.02
C PRO A 206 7.21 -12.40 -18.04
N LYS A 207 8.17 -11.58 -18.51
CA LYS A 207 9.00 -10.70 -17.66
C LYS A 207 8.20 -9.70 -16.83
N GLN A 208 7.04 -9.27 -17.31
CA GLN A 208 6.15 -8.33 -16.63
C GLN A 208 5.36 -8.94 -15.48
N VAL A 209 5.27 -10.28 -15.40
CA VAL A 209 4.58 -10.95 -14.30
C VAL A 209 5.56 -11.14 -13.14
N GLN A 210 5.26 -10.55 -12.00
CA GLN A 210 6.05 -10.67 -10.80
C GLN A 210 5.95 -12.05 -10.16
N ILE A 211 6.98 -12.45 -9.42
CA ILE A 211 6.97 -13.65 -8.56
C ILE A 211 6.97 -13.19 -7.11
N TRP A 212 5.95 -13.59 -6.35
CA TRP A 212 5.84 -13.34 -4.93
C TRP A 212 5.99 -14.64 -4.16
N LYS A 213 6.64 -14.61 -2.98
CA LYS A 213 6.82 -15.80 -2.15
C LYS A 213 6.19 -15.58 -0.77
N ALA A 214 5.27 -16.45 -0.39
CA ALA A 214 4.78 -16.51 0.98
C ALA A 214 5.79 -17.28 1.85
N LEU A 215 6.10 -16.71 3.00
CA LEU A 215 6.99 -17.27 4.00
C LEU A 215 6.28 -17.35 5.34
N SER A 216 6.32 -18.52 5.94
CA SER A 216 5.76 -18.75 7.27
C SER A 216 6.67 -18.15 8.33
N VAL A 217 6.09 -17.35 9.22
CA VAL A 217 6.77 -16.78 10.38
C VAL A 217 6.25 -17.46 11.64
N SER A 218 7.16 -18.07 12.40
CA SER A 218 6.88 -18.64 13.72
C SER A 218 7.61 -17.85 14.80
N ASP A 219 8.64 -18.45 15.39
CA ASP A 219 9.45 -17.85 16.47
C ASP A 219 10.60 -16.98 15.95
N ALA A 220 10.89 -17.04 14.65
CA ALA A 220 11.92 -16.25 13.99
C ALA A 220 11.52 -15.90 12.54
N LEU A 221 12.12 -14.83 12.01
CA LEU A 221 11.91 -14.46 10.62
C LEU A 221 12.66 -15.41 9.69
N PRO A 222 12.00 -15.92 8.63
CA PRO A 222 12.67 -16.66 7.58
C PRO A 222 13.60 -15.76 6.76
N ALA A 223 14.64 -16.35 6.18
CA ALA A 223 15.50 -15.67 5.23
C ALA A 223 14.72 -15.24 3.99
N ARG A 224 15.04 -14.03 3.48
CA ARG A 224 14.48 -13.46 2.24
C ARG A 224 15.57 -13.37 1.18
N ASP A 225 16.20 -14.50 0.90
CA ASP A 225 17.37 -14.64 0.02
C ASP A 225 17.06 -15.27 -1.34
N TYR A 226 15.77 -15.39 -1.67
CA TYR A 226 15.35 -15.88 -2.98
C TYR A 226 15.70 -14.88 -4.09
N HIS A 227 16.44 -15.35 -5.10
CA HIS A 227 16.62 -14.61 -6.34
C HIS A 227 15.33 -14.64 -7.16
N HIS A 228 15.06 -13.55 -7.90
CA HIS A 228 13.86 -13.39 -8.75
C HIS A 228 12.51 -13.35 -8.02
N VAL A 229 12.51 -13.13 -6.71
CA VAL A 229 11.30 -12.82 -5.94
C VAL A 229 11.18 -11.32 -5.77
N ASP A 230 10.05 -10.77 -6.24
CA ASP A 230 9.79 -9.32 -6.21
C ASP A 230 9.22 -8.88 -4.86
N LYS A 231 8.32 -9.70 -4.27
CA LYS A 231 7.70 -9.42 -2.97
C LYS A 231 7.58 -10.68 -2.12
N TYR A 232 7.54 -10.45 -0.81
CA TYR A 232 7.28 -11.51 0.17
C TYR A 232 5.94 -11.27 0.87
N ILE A 233 5.25 -12.35 1.22
CA ILE A 233 4.10 -12.33 2.11
C ILE A 233 4.50 -13.03 3.40
N PHE A 234 4.42 -12.32 4.55
CA PHE A 234 4.64 -12.92 5.85
C PHE A 234 3.30 -13.33 6.47
N ASP A 235 3.15 -14.63 6.70
CA ASP A 235 1.97 -15.24 7.30
C ASP A 235 2.40 -16.17 8.46
N ASN A 236 1.49 -16.57 9.33
CA ASN A 236 1.76 -17.49 10.44
C ASN A 236 1.93 -18.97 10.03
N GLY A 237 1.95 -19.26 8.73
CA GLY A 237 2.18 -20.59 8.18
C GLY A 237 0.97 -21.51 8.10
N GLN A 238 -0.16 -21.14 8.71
CA GLN A 238 -1.43 -21.86 8.54
C GLN A 238 -2.39 -20.96 7.74
N GLY A 239 -2.16 -20.86 6.45
CA GLY A 239 -2.91 -19.99 5.54
C GLY A 239 -4.41 -20.01 5.80
N GLY A 240 -5.00 -18.86 6.12
CA GLY A 240 -6.42 -18.73 6.40
C GLY A 240 -6.87 -19.14 7.80
N SER A 241 -5.97 -19.49 8.72
CA SER A 241 -6.28 -19.85 10.12
C SER A 241 -6.77 -18.66 10.97
N GLY A 242 -6.52 -17.43 10.52
CA GLY A 242 -6.87 -16.22 11.26
C GLY A 242 -5.98 -15.95 12.49
N GLN A 243 -4.92 -16.72 12.68
CA GLN A 243 -3.95 -16.51 13.77
C GLN A 243 -2.87 -15.53 13.34
N ARG A 244 -2.27 -14.84 14.32
CA ARG A 244 -1.17 -13.88 14.12
C ARG A 244 0.12 -14.45 14.69
N PHE A 245 1.24 -14.10 14.09
CA PHE A 245 2.57 -14.26 14.71
C PHE A 245 2.96 -12.99 15.46
N ASP A 246 4.05 -13.04 16.21
CA ASP A 246 4.56 -11.88 16.95
C ASP A 246 5.18 -10.86 15.97
N TRP A 247 4.49 -9.75 15.73
CA TRP A 247 4.95 -8.68 14.84
C TRP A 247 6.16 -7.91 15.36
N SER A 248 6.53 -8.06 16.64
CA SER A 248 7.74 -7.43 17.18
C SER A 248 9.01 -7.95 16.50
N LEU A 249 8.96 -9.16 15.92
CA LEU A 249 10.03 -9.74 15.13
C LEU A 249 10.39 -8.90 13.89
N LEU A 250 9.46 -8.08 13.39
CA LEU A 250 9.63 -7.25 12.21
C LEU A 250 10.33 -5.91 12.49
N GLN A 251 10.51 -5.55 13.76
CA GLN A 251 11.11 -4.26 14.13
C GLN A 251 12.55 -4.12 13.59
N GLY A 252 12.84 -2.99 12.96
CA GLY A 252 14.16 -2.69 12.41
C GLY A 252 14.52 -3.46 11.14
N GLN A 253 13.59 -4.22 10.57
CA GLN A 253 13.80 -4.92 9.31
C GLN A 253 13.44 -4.04 8.11
N PRO A 254 14.12 -4.19 6.96
CA PRO A 254 13.67 -3.58 5.70
C PRO A 254 12.42 -4.32 5.20
N LEU A 255 11.27 -3.64 5.14
CA LEU A 255 9.97 -4.26 4.83
C LEU A 255 9.30 -3.67 3.57
N ASP A 256 10.04 -2.91 2.75
CA ASP A 256 9.51 -2.21 1.58
C ASP A 256 8.94 -3.14 0.49
N ASN A 257 9.33 -4.41 0.50
CA ASN A 257 8.83 -5.44 -0.40
C ASN A 257 8.03 -6.55 0.30
N VAL A 258 7.52 -6.29 1.51
CA VAL A 258 6.78 -7.28 2.30
C VAL A 258 5.32 -6.86 2.44
N LEU A 259 4.40 -7.79 2.21
CA LEU A 259 3.01 -7.69 2.65
C LEU A 259 2.83 -8.53 3.92
N LEU A 260 2.23 -7.93 4.94
CA LEU A 260 1.89 -8.62 6.18
C LEU A 260 0.54 -9.30 6.05
N ALA A 261 0.48 -10.58 6.36
CA ALA A 261 -0.72 -11.41 6.35
C ALA A 261 -0.97 -12.08 7.71
N GLY A 262 -2.04 -12.84 7.82
CA GLY A 262 -2.40 -13.62 9.01
C GLY A 262 -3.34 -12.87 9.96
N GLY A 263 -4.63 -13.23 9.94
CA GLY A 263 -5.65 -12.75 10.88
C GLY A 263 -5.88 -11.25 10.89
N LEU A 264 -5.65 -10.56 9.78
CA LEU A 264 -5.84 -9.11 9.67
C LEU A 264 -7.33 -8.77 9.54
N ALA A 265 -7.79 -7.83 10.38
CA ALA A 265 -9.16 -7.34 10.44
C ALA A 265 -9.19 -5.86 10.90
N ALA A 266 -10.38 -5.28 11.05
CA ALA A 266 -10.53 -3.87 11.41
C ALA A 266 -9.97 -3.51 12.80
N ASP A 267 -9.96 -4.44 13.74
CA ASP A 267 -9.48 -4.26 15.11
C ASP A 267 -7.96 -4.24 15.25
N ASN A 268 -7.23 -4.70 14.23
CA ASN A 268 -5.78 -4.81 14.29
C ASN A 268 -5.03 -4.19 13.09
N CYS A 269 -5.75 -3.76 12.05
CA CYS A 269 -5.13 -3.28 10.80
C CYS A 269 -4.27 -2.02 11.02
N VAL A 270 -4.59 -1.14 11.97
CA VAL A 270 -3.76 0.04 12.28
C VAL A 270 -2.44 -0.39 12.89
N GLN A 271 -2.48 -1.30 13.87
CA GLN A 271 -1.26 -1.85 14.47
C GLN A 271 -0.40 -2.57 13.43
N ALA A 272 -1.05 -3.36 12.55
CA ALA A 272 -0.37 -4.03 11.44
C ALA A 272 0.30 -3.03 10.48
N ALA A 273 -0.37 -1.92 10.15
CA ALA A 273 0.17 -0.88 9.30
C ALA A 273 1.36 -0.13 9.93
N GLN A 274 1.38 -0.01 11.26
CA GLN A 274 2.49 0.61 12.00
C GLN A 274 3.77 -0.22 11.99
N VAL A 275 3.70 -1.51 11.65
CA VAL A 275 4.87 -2.38 11.48
C VAL A 275 5.79 -1.87 10.35
N GLY A 276 5.25 -1.19 9.35
CA GLY A 276 6.01 -0.58 8.27
C GLY A 276 6.21 -1.47 7.05
N CYS A 277 5.41 -2.53 6.88
CA CYS A 277 5.36 -3.30 5.63
C CYS A 277 4.82 -2.46 4.46
N ALA A 278 5.16 -2.84 3.24
CA ALA A 278 4.65 -2.19 2.01
C ALA A 278 3.12 -2.18 1.95
N GLY A 279 2.48 -3.20 2.49
CA GLY A 279 1.03 -3.34 2.55
C GLY A 279 0.57 -4.49 3.43
N LEU A 280 -0.74 -4.68 3.47
CA LEU A 280 -1.43 -5.71 4.24
C LEU A 280 -2.19 -6.64 3.30
N ASP A 281 -2.20 -7.95 3.59
CA ASP A 281 -2.95 -8.96 2.85
C ASP A 281 -4.14 -9.46 3.67
N PHE A 282 -5.34 -9.00 3.33
CA PHE A 282 -6.59 -9.36 4.00
C PHE A 282 -7.23 -10.57 3.34
N ASN A 283 -7.69 -11.52 4.14
CA ASN A 283 -8.43 -12.68 3.67
C ASN A 283 -9.65 -12.97 4.56
N SER A 284 -9.53 -13.88 5.54
CA SER A 284 -10.65 -14.32 6.39
C SER A 284 -11.25 -13.21 7.26
N GLY A 285 -10.44 -12.25 7.73
CA GLY A 285 -10.92 -11.15 8.59
C GLY A 285 -11.84 -10.14 7.90
N VAL A 286 -12.04 -10.27 6.58
CA VAL A 286 -12.98 -9.44 5.78
C VAL A 286 -14.02 -10.30 5.07
N GLU A 287 -14.30 -11.51 5.57
CA GLU A 287 -15.26 -12.46 5.04
C GLU A 287 -16.46 -12.63 5.95
N SER A 288 -17.63 -12.87 5.37
CA SER A 288 -18.83 -13.38 6.08
C SER A 288 -18.81 -14.90 6.21
N GLN A 289 -18.21 -15.58 5.23
CA GLN A 289 -17.89 -17.01 5.23
C GLN A 289 -16.76 -17.27 4.22
N PRO A 290 -16.05 -18.39 4.29
CA PRO A 290 -14.93 -18.68 3.40
C PRO A 290 -15.26 -18.47 1.92
N GLY A 291 -14.50 -17.60 1.24
CA GLY A 291 -14.68 -17.24 -0.17
C GLY A 291 -15.76 -16.18 -0.43
N ILE A 292 -16.41 -15.63 0.60
CA ILE A 292 -17.41 -14.57 0.45
C ILE A 292 -16.98 -13.34 1.26
N LYS A 293 -16.53 -12.31 0.58
CA LYS A 293 -16.14 -11.05 1.25
C LYS A 293 -17.39 -10.28 1.71
N ASP A 294 -17.26 -9.63 2.85
CA ASP A 294 -18.25 -8.70 3.37
C ASP A 294 -17.83 -7.26 3.03
N ALA A 295 -18.66 -6.57 2.23
CA ALA A 295 -18.37 -5.21 1.80
C ALA A 295 -18.30 -4.21 2.98
N ARG A 296 -19.01 -4.46 4.09
CA ARG A 296 -19.00 -3.61 5.29
C ARG A 296 -17.67 -3.80 6.03
N LEU A 297 -17.20 -5.04 6.17
CA LEU A 297 -15.90 -5.33 6.79
C LEU A 297 -14.76 -4.74 5.96
N LEU A 298 -14.80 -4.87 4.63
CA LEU A 298 -13.85 -4.22 3.73
C LEU A 298 -13.85 -2.70 3.92
N ALA A 299 -15.02 -2.07 3.86
CA ALA A 299 -15.14 -0.62 4.07
C ALA A 299 -14.60 -0.20 5.44
N SER A 300 -14.93 -0.94 6.51
CA SER A 300 -14.47 -0.67 7.88
C SER A 300 -12.94 -0.70 7.97
N VAL A 301 -12.30 -1.76 7.45
CA VAL A 301 -10.83 -1.89 7.46
C VAL A 301 -10.17 -0.71 6.75
N PHE A 302 -10.58 -0.40 5.53
CA PHE A 302 -9.94 0.65 4.74
C PHE A 302 -10.25 2.07 5.26
N GLN A 303 -11.42 2.29 5.86
CA GLN A 303 -11.71 3.53 6.59
C GLN A 303 -10.81 3.70 7.81
N THR A 304 -10.63 2.62 8.59
CA THR A 304 -9.75 2.61 9.75
C THR A 304 -8.29 2.88 9.35
N LEU A 305 -7.82 2.33 8.23
CA LEU A 305 -6.47 2.60 7.70
C LEU A 305 -6.28 4.05 7.24
N ARG A 306 -7.32 4.78 6.89
CA ARG A 306 -7.26 6.21 6.53
C ARG A 306 -7.20 7.15 7.74
N ALA A 307 -7.61 6.69 8.90
CA ALA A 307 -7.61 7.46 10.14
C ALA A 307 -6.21 7.46 10.76
N TYR A 308 -5.35 8.41 10.38
CA TYR A 308 -4.03 8.64 10.94
C TYR A 308 -3.77 10.11 11.24
#